data_ddb6d7391f984f3bcb3ac6cb8911065e
#
_entry.id   ddb6d7391f984f3bcb3ac6cb8911065e
#
_cell.length_a   1.000
_cell.length_b   1.000
_cell.length_c   1.000
_cell.angle_alpha   90.00
_cell.angle_beta   90.00
_cell.angle_gamma   90.00
#
_symmetry.space_group_name_H-M   'P 1'
#
loop_
_entity.id
_entity.type
_entity.pdbx_description
1 polymer ?
#
loop_
_entity_poly.entity_id
_entity_poly.type
_entity_poly.pdbx_seq_one_letter_code
_entity_poly.pdbx_strand_id
1 'polypeptide(L)'
;MKMSLINQLIGNYSLTLFLGITILSCSKKDEDKIVTVIKDTTVVIVPAVEPKIASTIGFFLDDWQAKTFTAPSYTEDIVPANANNTVTVDASDIITKVPLSIFGHNAVWWMGPVANETKFTEPIKNLQPHIIRFPAGSGSDAYFWNKTEGVLPDDAPAKITNKDGVKSDPGYRQGFSNLNWQCNLDDYYSMLQKTNNKGIITVNYGYARYGTGSNPVATAAHLAADWVRYDKGRTQYWEVGNENFGDWEWGYRIDTKLNKDNQPEYLTGGLYAKHFQVFADSMQKAAKEIGKTIQIGAVIFDSAPQSWQPVCNQTWNETMMKNINNRADFYAVHNYFTPYDQNSNASVVVSSAYTVPTEMMKFLTKNFQDFGATIKPIAMDEWNMWAKNSKQQVSNVSGLFSIIVQGEAIKNKYGMAARWDLMNGWENGNDHGLFSTGEPGVDKWTMRPSFYHMYFFQKTIGDRMVNSMVTGNSSIKAYGSTYSTGQASVTMVNGSAIPQTVEVILKNMRIGSRYYWYSLEGENDNGEFSRKVKVNGSGTSNLAGGPTDYATLKAKSAITTNGMRLTIPAWGSVCMLIDKK
;
A
#
# COMPACT_ATOMS: atom_id res chain seq x y z
N MET A 1 -33.70 41.71 -26.62
CA MET A 1 -33.56 42.73 -27.66
C MET A 1 -32.25 42.43 -28.40
N LYS A 2 -32.38 42.07 -29.70
CA LYS A 2 -31.38 41.97 -30.80
C LYS A 2 -30.03 41.27 -30.48
N MET A 3 -29.74 40.06 -31.00
CA MET A 3 -29.47 39.58 -32.38
C MET A 3 -28.39 40.33 -33.15
N SER A 4 -27.31 39.60 -33.53
CA SER A 4 -26.59 39.63 -34.82
C SER A 4 -25.33 38.75 -34.66
N LEU A 5 -25.19 37.57 -35.22
CA LEU A 5 -24.89 37.07 -36.55
C LEU A 5 -23.67 37.72 -37.23
N ILE A 6 -22.68 36.91 -37.58
CA ILE A 6 -21.89 36.83 -38.84
C ILE A 6 -20.89 35.65 -38.63
N ASN A 7 -21.08 34.57 -39.23
CA ASN A 7 -20.81 33.86 -40.49
C ASN A 7 -19.33 33.74 -40.92
N GLN A 8 -18.95 32.45 -41.13
CA GLN A 8 -18.18 31.83 -42.21
C GLN A 8 -16.66 31.95 -42.24
N LEU A 9 -16.02 30.80 -42.20
CA LEU A 9 -15.30 30.31 -43.38
C LEU A 9 -15.00 28.79 -43.25
N ILE A 10 -15.51 28.09 -44.26
CA ILE A 10 -15.37 26.64 -44.50
C ILE A 10 -14.03 26.43 -45.22
N GLY A 11 -13.27 25.46 -44.81
CA GLY A 11 -12.12 24.92 -45.52
C GLY A 11 -12.23 23.41 -45.68
N ASN A 12 -12.84 22.97 -46.79
CA ASN A 12 -12.88 21.57 -47.20
C ASN A 12 -11.51 21.10 -47.68
N TYR A 13 -11.05 19.97 -47.17
CA TYR A 13 -10.07 19.13 -47.85
C TYR A 13 -10.68 17.75 -48.12
N SER A 14 -11.10 17.59 -49.39
CA SER A 14 -11.45 16.30 -49.98
C SER A 14 -10.17 15.51 -50.27
N LEU A 15 -10.05 14.31 -49.71
CA LEU A 15 -9.04 13.34 -50.10
C LEU A 15 -9.68 12.38 -51.12
N THR A 16 -9.29 12.51 -52.36
CA THR A 16 -9.77 11.68 -53.50
C THR A 16 -9.03 10.34 -53.49
N LEU A 17 -9.78 9.26 -53.32
CA LEU A 17 -9.29 7.88 -53.40
C LEU A 17 -9.32 7.46 -54.88
N PHE A 18 -8.17 7.26 -55.52
CA PHE A 18 -8.09 6.66 -56.86
C PHE A 18 -8.23 5.15 -56.76
N LEU A 19 -9.33 4.64 -57.26
CA LEU A 19 -9.58 3.21 -57.51
C LEU A 19 -9.18 2.88 -58.96
N GLY A 20 -8.04 2.28 -59.16
CA GLY A 20 -7.63 1.76 -60.46
C GLY A 20 -8.25 0.38 -60.68
N ILE A 21 -9.27 0.32 -61.56
CA ILE A 21 -9.81 -0.95 -62.07
C ILE A 21 -9.12 -1.21 -63.40
N THR A 22 -8.28 -2.24 -63.44
CA THR A 22 -7.82 -2.82 -64.71
C THR A 22 -8.61 -4.12 -64.94
N ILE A 23 -9.48 -4.06 -65.97
CA ILE A 23 -10.17 -5.23 -66.49
C ILE A 23 -9.25 -5.85 -67.55
N LEU A 24 -8.80 -7.05 -67.34
CA LEU A 24 -8.25 -7.92 -68.38
C LEU A 24 -9.12 -9.17 -68.49
N SER A 25 -9.90 -9.20 -69.55
CA SER A 25 -10.60 -10.40 -70.01
C SER A 25 -9.63 -11.30 -70.74
N CYS A 26 -9.54 -12.56 -70.34
CA CYS A 26 -9.33 -13.69 -71.28
C CYS A 26 -9.70 -15.01 -70.65
N SER A 27 -10.53 -15.74 -71.33
CA SER A 27 -11.04 -17.06 -70.99
C SER A 27 -9.97 -18.13 -71.01
N LYS A 28 -9.95 -19.03 -70.01
CA LYS A 28 -9.92 -20.51 -70.15
C LYS A 28 -10.05 -21.16 -68.75
N LYS A 29 -10.83 -22.20 -68.74
CA LYS A 29 -11.03 -23.11 -67.59
C LYS A 29 -9.70 -23.59 -67.03
N ASP A 30 -9.50 -23.41 -65.72
CA ASP A 30 -8.74 -24.29 -64.89
C ASP A 30 -9.16 -24.13 -63.40
N GLU A 31 -9.12 -25.23 -62.70
CA GLU A 31 -9.51 -25.54 -61.34
C GLU A 31 -9.45 -24.40 -60.30
N ASP A 32 -10.55 -24.25 -59.52
CA ASP A 32 -10.65 -23.36 -58.34
C ASP A 32 -9.57 -23.64 -57.30
N LYS A 33 -8.45 -22.95 -57.40
CA LYS A 33 -7.56 -22.76 -56.24
C LYS A 33 -8.07 -21.60 -55.41
N ILE A 34 -8.71 -21.87 -54.29
CA ILE A 34 -9.02 -20.87 -53.28
C ILE A 34 -7.68 -20.28 -52.77
N VAL A 35 -7.32 -19.13 -53.32
CA VAL A 35 -6.22 -18.32 -52.80
C VAL A 35 -6.75 -17.62 -51.52
N THR A 36 -6.47 -18.21 -50.37
CA THR A 36 -6.67 -17.53 -49.10
C THR A 36 -5.69 -16.35 -49.02
N VAL A 37 -6.17 -15.15 -49.33
CA VAL A 37 -5.40 -13.92 -49.09
C VAL A 37 -5.30 -13.73 -47.59
N ILE A 38 -4.20 -14.17 -47.01
CA ILE A 38 -3.83 -13.80 -45.64
C ILE A 38 -3.48 -12.31 -45.72
N LYS A 39 -4.44 -11.45 -45.32
CA LYS A 39 -4.14 -10.05 -45.00
C LYS A 39 -3.22 -10.08 -43.80
N ASP A 40 -1.94 -9.89 -44.05
CA ASP A 40 -0.98 -9.61 -42.99
C ASP A 40 -1.29 -8.22 -42.43
N THR A 41 -2.18 -8.16 -41.42
CA THR A 41 -2.45 -6.93 -40.69
C THR A 41 -1.23 -6.67 -39.83
N THR A 42 -0.33 -5.82 -40.31
CA THR A 42 0.77 -5.29 -39.48
C THR A 42 0.17 -4.60 -38.25
N VAL A 43 0.20 -5.26 -37.12
CA VAL A 43 -0.20 -4.66 -35.85
C VAL A 43 0.81 -3.55 -35.54
N VAL A 44 0.39 -2.30 -35.69
CA VAL A 44 1.19 -1.14 -35.28
C VAL A 44 1.27 -1.13 -33.76
N ILE A 45 2.47 -1.30 -33.21
CA ILE A 45 2.74 -1.23 -31.77
C ILE A 45 3.20 0.18 -31.46
N VAL A 46 2.49 0.87 -30.58
CA VAL A 46 2.90 2.16 -30.02
C VAL A 46 3.94 1.87 -28.93
N PRO A 47 5.15 2.47 -29.03
CA PRO A 47 6.16 2.31 -27.99
C PRO A 47 5.69 2.91 -26.66
N ALA A 48 6.01 2.23 -25.55
CA ALA A 48 5.77 2.77 -24.23
C ALA A 48 6.71 3.95 -23.93
N VAL A 49 6.18 4.98 -23.29
CA VAL A 49 6.95 6.15 -22.85
C VAL A 49 6.86 6.25 -21.33
N GLU A 50 8.02 6.29 -20.67
CA GLU A 50 8.10 6.47 -19.24
C GLU A 50 7.61 7.86 -18.83
N PRO A 51 6.62 7.97 -17.94
CA PRO A 51 6.19 9.26 -17.43
C PRO A 51 7.26 9.85 -16.48
N LYS A 52 7.22 11.17 -16.29
CA LYS A 52 8.00 11.80 -15.21
C LYS A 52 7.60 11.23 -13.86
N ILE A 53 8.59 11.03 -12.99
CA ILE A 53 8.35 10.62 -11.61
C ILE A 53 7.46 11.67 -10.93
N ALA A 54 6.34 11.24 -10.37
CA ALA A 54 5.46 12.12 -9.63
C ALA A 54 6.13 12.60 -8.34
N SER A 55 5.95 13.88 -7.99
CA SER A 55 6.50 14.43 -6.74
C SER A 55 6.00 13.68 -5.50
N THR A 56 4.79 13.12 -5.55
CA THR A 56 4.20 12.31 -4.48
C THR A 56 4.88 10.95 -4.30
N ILE A 57 5.65 10.48 -5.29
CA ILE A 57 6.50 9.28 -5.17
C ILE A 57 7.94 9.68 -4.81
N GLY A 58 8.53 10.61 -5.57
CA GLY A 58 9.87 11.13 -5.34
C GLY A 58 10.94 10.06 -5.15
N PHE A 59 11.73 10.21 -4.10
CA PHE A 59 12.86 9.33 -3.76
C PHE A 59 12.46 7.89 -3.38
N PHE A 60 11.20 7.57 -3.18
CA PHE A 60 10.76 6.18 -2.99
C PHE A 60 10.95 5.30 -4.24
N LEU A 61 11.41 5.89 -5.36
CA LEU A 61 11.85 5.16 -6.55
C LEU A 61 13.39 5.07 -6.70
N ASP A 62 14.17 5.63 -5.77
CA ASP A 62 15.63 5.64 -5.92
C ASP A 62 16.25 4.23 -5.88
N ASP A 63 15.60 3.30 -5.19
CA ASP A 63 16.00 1.88 -5.14
C ASP A 63 15.22 0.98 -6.11
N TRP A 64 14.46 1.57 -7.02
CA TRP A 64 13.69 0.82 -8.00
C TRP A 64 14.60 -0.06 -8.86
N GLN A 65 14.18 -1.30 -9.06
CA GLN A 65 14.87 -2.28 -9.89
C GLN A 65 13.93 -2.79 -10.98
N ALA A 66 14.48 -2.99 -12.17
CA ALA A 66 13.80 -3.69 -13.24
C ALA A 66 13.50 -5.12 -12.81
N LYS A 67 12.23 -5.55 -12.93
CA LYS A 67 11.80 -6.89 -12.56
C LYS A 67 11.92 -7.82 -13.77
N THR A 68 12.66 -8.93 -13.59
CA THR A 68 12.76 -9.98 -14.61
C THR A 68 11.56 -10.91 -14.52
N PHE A 69 10.93 -11.17 -15.64
CA PHE A 69 9.90 -12.17 -15.75
C PHE A 69 10.53 -13.59 -15.77
N THR A 70 9.93 -14.48 -14.99
CA THR A 70 10.22 -15.91 -15.06
C THR A 70 8.90 -16.65 -15.20
N ALA A 71 8.74 -17.41 -16.28
CA ALA A 71 7.54 -18.23 -16.48
C ALA A 71 7.41 -19.24 -15.34
N PRO A 72 6.26 -19.31 -14.65
CA PRO A 72 6.08 -20.26 -13.57
C PRO A 72 5.97 -21.69 -14.10
N SER A 73 6.28 -22.67 -13.26
CA SER A 73 5.84 -24.06 -13.51
C SER A 73 4.31 -24.09 -13.52
N TYR A 74 3.72 -24.89 -14.42
CA TYR A 74 2.28 -24.84 -14.65
C TYR A 74 1.64 -26.20 -14.88
N THR A 75 0.31 -26.20 -14.81
CA THR A 75 -0.57 -27.26 -15.32
C THR A 75 -1.53 -26.65 -16.34
N GLU A 76 -1.83 -27.42 -17.41
CA GLU A 76 -2.88 -26.99 -18.36
C GLU A 76 -4.24 -26.94 -17.65
N ASP A 77 -5.05 -25.96 -18.03
CA ASP A 77 -6.41 -25.83 -17.51
C ASP A 77 -7.40 -25.45 -18.63
N ILE A 78 -8.66 -25.81 -18.43
CA ILE A 78 -9.74 -25.49 -19.36
C ILE A 78 -10.23 -24.07 -19.05
N VAL A 79 -10.31 -23.25 -20.10
CA VAL A 79 -10.79 -21.88 -20.01
C VAL A 79 -12.23 -21.75 -20.51
N PRO A 80 -13.00 -20.73 -20.07
CA PRO A 80 -14.36 -20.49 -20.56
C PRO A 80 -14.39 -20.30 -22.09
N ALA A 81 -15.39 -20.88 -22.75
CA ALA A 81 -15.61 -20.69 -24.18
C ALA A 81 -15.95 -19.24 -24.52
N ASN A 82 -16.68 -18.55 -23.62
CA ASN A 82 -17.13 -17.16 -23.76
C ASN A 82 -16.83 -16.37 -22.49
N ALA A 83 -16.71 -15.05 -22.63
CA ALA A 83 -16.58 -14.12 -21.53
C ALA A 83 -17.68 -13.04 -21.60
N ASN A 84 -18.21 -12.66 -20.45
CA ASN A 84 -19.24 -11.62 -20.33
C ASN A 84 -18.62 -10.23 -20.08
N ASN A 85 -17.35 -10.19 -19.71
CA ASN A 85 -16.62 -8.98 -19.37
C ASN A 85 -15.30 -8.94 -20.13
N THR A 86 -14.80 -7.73 -20.35
CA THR A 86 -13.50 -7.52 -20.99
C THR A 86 -12.60 -6.68 -20.10
N VAL A 87 -11.34 -7.10 -19.96
CA VAL A 87 -10.28 -6.32 -19.33
C VAL A 87 -9.27 -5.95 -20.40
N THR A 88 -9.21 -4.67 -20.75
CA THR A 88 -8.24 -4.14 -21.74
C THR A 88 -7.07 -3.53 -20.98
N VAL A 89 -5.85 -3.94 -21.33
CA VAL A 89 -4.59 -3.41 -20.76
C VAL A 89 -3.77 -2.81 -21.90
N ASP A 90 -3.34 -1.56 -21.75
CA ASP A 90 -2.51 -0.88 -22.72
C ASP A 90 -1.04 -0.84 -22.26
N ALA A 91 -0.19 -1.67 -22.84
CA ALA A 91 1.22 -1.77 -22.47
C ALA A 91 2.03 -0.50 -22.77
N SER A 92 1.51 0.41 -23.63
CA SER A 92 2.17 1.68 -23.94
C SER A 92 1.81 2.82 -23.00
N ASP A 93 0.69 2.71 -22.26
CA ASP A 93 0.18 3.76 -21.37
C ASP A 93 0.63 3.51 -19.93
N ILE A 94 1.89 3.87 -19.65
CA ILE A 94 2.51 3.69 -18.33
C ILE A 94 2.00 4.76 -17.37
N ILE A 95 1.36 4.32 -16.26
CA ILE A 95 0.93 5.20 -15.18
C ILE A 95 2.13 5.62 -14.32
N THR A 96 2.94 4.65 -13.90
CA THR A 96 4.14 4.86 -13.08
C THR A 96 4.98 3.59 -12.97
N LYS A 97 6.25 3.75 -12.61
CA LYS A 97 7.05 2.67 -12.02
C LYS A 97 6.46 2.27 -10.68
N VAL A 98 6.55 0.98 -10.32
CA VAL A 98 6.05 0.44 -9.05
C VAL A 98 7.11 0.65 -7.96
N PRO A 99 6.86 1.50 -6.95
CA PRO A 99 7.78 1.62 -5.82
C PRO A 99 7.78 0.33 -4.99
N LEU A 100 8.95 -0.16 -4.61
CA LEU A 100 9.05 -1.37 -3.78
C LEU A 100 8.42 -1.16 -2.39
N SER A 101 8.49 0.06 -1.88
CA SER A 101 7.94 0.49 -0.59
C SER A 101 6.40 0.45 -0.48
N ILE A 102 5.68 0.21 -1.59
CA ILE A 102 4.21 0.00 -1.56
C ILE A 102 3.82 -1.29 -0.85
N PHE A 103 4.72 -2.25 -0.73
CA PHE A 103 4.43 -3.55 -0.14
C PHE A 103 4.77 -3.66 1.35
N GLY A 104 4.89 -2.51 2.04
CA GLY A 104 5.30 -2.41 3.43
C GLY A 104 4.30 -2.96 4.45
N HIS A 105 4.81 -3.18 5.66
CA HIS A 105 4.04 -3.58 6.83
C HIS A 105 4.50 -2.83 8.09
N ASN A 106 3.67 -2.87 9.13
CA ASN A 106 4.01 -2.38 10.45
C ASN A 106 4.38 -3.56 11.36
N ALA A 107 5.52 -3.47 12.03
CA ALA A 107 5.88 -4.28 13.17
C ALA A 107 5.51 -3.53 14.44
N VAL A 108 5.10 -4.27 15.46
CA VAL A 108 4.64 -3.69 16.71
C VAL A 108 5.48 -4.20 17.89
N TRP A 109 5.73 -3.34 18.89
CA TRP A 109 6.54 -3.72 20.03
C TRP A 109 5.95 -4.90 20.85
N TRP A 110 4.65 -5.20 20.71
CA TRP A 110 3.98 -6.31 21.43
C TRP A 110 3.91 -7.62 20.64
N MET A 111 4.56 -7.73 19.50
CA MET A 111 4.52 -8.96 18.69
C MET A 111 5.45 -10.08 19.21
N GLY A 112 6.26 -9.79 20.22
CA GLY A 112 7.25 -10.72 20.78
C GLY A 112 8.55 -10.78 19.99
N PRO A 113 9.53 -11.54 20.48
CA PRO A 113 10.82 -11.71 19.81
C PRO A 113 10.68 -12.62 18.59
N VAL A 114 10.63 -12.04 17.40
CA VAL A 114 10.28 -12.73 16.14
C VAL A 114 11.47 -13.09 15.26
N ALA A 115 12.63 -12.49 15.51
CA ALA A 115 13.78 -12.66 14.60
C ALA A 115 14.27 -14.12 14.50
N ASN A 116 14.03 -14.95 15.50
CA ASN A 116 14.39 -16.36 15.50
C ASN A 116 13.21 -17.32 15.25
N GLU A 117 12.01 -16.78 15.01
CA GLU A 117 10.81 -17.56 14.72
C GLU A 117 10.73 -17.85 13.22
N THR A 118 11.04 -19.09 12.82
CA THR A 118 11.08 -19.48 11.41
C THR A 118 9.69 -19.49 10.76
N LYS A 119 8.64 -19.82 11.53
CA LYS A 119 7.24 -19.77 11.03
C LYS A 119 6.77 -18.35 10.71
N PHE A 120 7.51 -17.34 11.15
CA PHE A 120 7.30 -15.93 10.84
C PHE A 120 8.33 -15.43 9.80
N THR A 121 9.63 -15.65 10.04
CA THR A 121 10.69 -15.05 9.21
C THR A 121 10.72 -15.60 7.79
N GLU A 122 10.48 -16.91 7.57
CA GLU A 122 10.45 -17.48 6.22
C GLU A 122 9.27 -16.96 5.38
N PRO A 123 8.01 -16.92 5.88
CA PRO A 123 6.94 -16.25 5.16
C PRO A 123 7.21 -14.77 4.84
N ILE A 124 7.76 -13.99 5.78
CA ILE A 124 8.11 -12.59 5.53
C ILE A 124 9.21 -12.47 4.47
N LYS A 125 10.21 -13.33 4.49
CA LYS A 125 11.24 -13.39 3.47
C LYS A 125 10.68 -13.71 2.08
N ASN A 126 9.70 -14.63 2.01
CA ASN A 126 9.02 -14.96 0.77
C ASN A 126 8.10 -13.82 0.27
N LEU A 127 7.42 -13.14 1.19
CA LEU A 127 6.56 -11.99 0.89
C LEU A 127 7.38 -10.78 0.41
N GLN A 128 8.58 -10.56 0.96
CA GLN A 128 9.45 -9.43 0.65
C GLN A 128 8.73 -8.06 0.74
N PRO A 129 8.28 -7.63 1.91
CA PRO A 129 7.54 -6.38 2.08
C PRO A 129 8.37 -5.12 1.79
N HIS A 130 9.69 -5.20 1.69
CA HIS A 130 10.68 -4.14 1.54
C HIS A 130 10.79 -3.15 2.70
N ILE A 131 9.65 -2.68 3.23
CA ILE A 131 9.60 -1.70 4.32
C ILE A 131 8.83 -2.30 5.49
N ILE A 132 9.40 -2.19 6.70
CA ILE A 132 8.73 -2.53 7.96
C ILE A 132 8.86 -1.35 8.92
N ARG A 133 7.73 -0.75 9.31
CA ARG A 133 7.64 0.39 10.24
C ARG A 133 7.65 -0.09 11.69
N PHE A 134 8.32 0.67 12.59
CA PHE A 134 8.48 0.35 14.01
C PHE A 134 8.67 1.64 14.83
N PRO A 135 8.33 1.70 16.11
CA PRO A 135 7.74 0.70 17.00
C PRO A 135 6.22 0.56 16.87
N ALA A 136 5.61 1.38 16.07
CA ALA A 136 4.23 1.36 15.61
C ALA A 136 3.18 2.05 16.52
N GLY A 137 2.25 2.74 15.85
CA GLY A 137 1.05 3.34 16.43
C GLY A 137 1.32 4.38 17.52
N SER A 138 0.27 4.71 18.27
CA SER A 138 0.30 5.65 19.40
C SER A 138 1.37 5.34 20.43
N GLY A 139 1.77 4.07 20.57
CA GLY A 139 2.86 3.65 21.45
C GLY A 139 4.21 4.27 21.10
N SER A 140 4.41 4.75 19.87
CA SER A 140 5.63 5.45 19.45
C SER A 140 5.85 6.73 20.25
N ASP A 141 4.78 7.46 20.58
CA ASP A 141 4.83 8.70 21.37
C ASP A 141 5.05 8.48 22.87
N ALA A 142 5.22 7.22 23.29
CA ALA A 142 5.58 6.80 24.64
C ALA A 142 6.75 5.79 24.66
N TYR A 143 7.54 5.72 23.56
CA TYR A 143 8.63 4.74 23.40
C TYR A 143 10.00 5.36 23.65
N PHE A 144 10.71 4.85 24.65
CA PHE A 144 12.09 5.25 24.98
C PHE A 144 13.07 4.18 24.48
N TRP A 145 13.53 4.34 23.24
CA TRP A 145 14.33 3.36 22.51
C TRP A 145 15.62 2.94 23.25
N ASN A 146 16.25 3.86 24.01
CA ASN A 146 17.55 3.67 24.68
C ASN A 146 17.43 3.25 26.14
N LYS A 147 16.24 2.88 26.60
CA LYS A 147 16.02 2.48 27.99
C LYS A 147 15.77 0.97 28.11
N THR A 148 16.13 0.42 29.28
CA THR A 148 15.78 -0.94 29.72
C THR A 148 14.45 -0.94 30.45
N GLU A 149 13.85 -2.11 30.61
CA GLU A 149 12.54 -2.27 31.26
C GLU A 149 12.43 -1.50 32.58
N GLY A 150 11.33 -0.76 32.72
CA GLY A 150 11.02 0.03 33.93
C GLY A 150 11.86 1.29 34.14
N VAL A 151 12.84 1.57 33.29
CA VAL A 151 13.67 2.77 33.37
C VAL A 151 13.13 3.85 32.46
N LEU A 152 12.97 5.06 32.99
CA LEU A 152 12.52 6.27 32.27
C LEU A 152 13.56 7.39 32.42
N PRO A 153 13.54 8.39 31.52
CA PRO A 153 14.21 9.66 31.77
C PRO A 153 13.65 10.35 33.03
N ASP A 154 14.49 11.07 33.77
CA ASP A 154 14.11 11.74 35.03
C ASP A 154 13.00 12.79 34.85
N ASP A 155 12.89 13.34 33.64
CA ASP A 155 11.88 14.35 33.28
C ASP A 155 10.67 13.77 32.52
N ALA A 156 10.57 12.44 32.39
CA ALA A 156 9.36 11.78 31.93
C ALA A 156 8.40 11.55 33.12
N PRO A 157 7.24 12.21 33.17
CA PRO A 157 6.32 12.10 34.32
C PRO A 157 5.64 10.72 34.31
N ALA A 158 5.49 10.11 35.50
CA ALA A 158 4.84 8.79 35.62
C ALA A 158 3.39 8.76 35.11
N LYS A 159 2.71 9.91 35.07
CA LYS A 159 1.37 10.07 34.49
C LYS A 159 1.34 11.30 33.63
N ILE A 160 0.70 11.22 32.47
CA ILE A 160 0.50 12.33 31.55
C ILE A 160 -0.98 12.67 31.40
N THR A 161 -1.26 13.88 30.92
CA THR A 161 -2.62 14.38 30.78
C THR A 161 -3.20 13.85 29.45
N ASN A 162 -4.35 13.17 29.53
CA ASN A 162 -5.10 12.77 28.34
C ASN A 162 -5.98 13.91 27.82
N LYS A 163 -6.71 13.69 26.73
CA LYS A 163 -7.60 14.71 26.12
C LYS A 163 -8.63 15.30 27.07
N ASP A 164 -9.11 14.52 28.03
CA ASP A 164 -10.16 14.91 28.99
C ASP A 164 -9.57 15.66 30.21
N GLY A 165 -8.25 15.85 30.26
CA GLY A 165 -7.56 16.50 31.37
C GLY A 165 -7.24 15.54 32.53
N VAL A 166 -7.45 14.25 32.36
CA VAL A 166 -7.21 13.24 33.40
C VAL A 166 -5.76 12.77 33.32
N LYS A 167 -5.13 12.59 34.50
CA LYS A 167 -3.79 12.02 34.61
C LYS A 167 -3.85 10.50 34.44
N SER A 168 -3.27 9.98 33.38
CA SER A 168 -3.27 8.57 33.01
C SER A 168 -1.85 8.03 32.85
N ASP A 169 -1.67 6.74 33.07
CA ASP A 169 -0.44 6.04 32.73
C ASP A 169 -0.34 5.96 31.21
N PRO A 170 0.73 6.47 30.59
CA PRO A 170 0.91 6.41 29.14
C PRO A 170 1.31 5.02 28.63
N GLY A 171 1.58 4.09 29.52
CA GLY A 171 2.07 2.76 29.12
C GLY A 171 3.44 2.81 28.46
N TYR A 172 4.38 3.55 29.03
CA TYR A 172 5.74 3.69 28.50
C TYR A 172 6.37 2.35 28.12
N ARG A 173 7.12 2.34 27.04
CA ARG A 173 7.86 1.18 26.56
C ARG A 173 9.32 1.54 26.33
N GLN A 174 10.16 0.53 26.47
CA GLN A 174 11.61 0.66 26.42
C GLN A 174 12.19 -0.22 25.32
N GLY A 175 13.14 0.32 24.56
CA GLY A 175 13.72 -0.36 23.40
C GLY A 175 14.54 -1.60 23.76
N PHE A 176 15.14 -1.64 24.94
CA PHE A 176 15.93 -2.76 25.43
C PHE A 176 15.19 -3.55 26.53
N SER A 177 13.87 -3.71 26.38
CA SER A 177 13.09 -4.57 27.24
C SER A 177 13.43 -6.05 27.02
N ASN A 178 13.54 -6.83 28.11
CA ASN A 178 13.76 -8.27 28.07
C ASN A 178 12.46 -9.08 28.29
N LEU A 179 11.30 -8.44 28.22
CA LEU A 179 10.03 -9.14 28.35
C LEU A 179 9.80 -10.05 27.14
N ASN A 180 9.45 -11.30 27.39
CA ASN A 180 9.32 -12.35 26.38
C ASN A 180 8.16 -12.14 25.38
N TRP A 181 7.31 -11.16 25.63
CA TRP A 181 6.19 -10.78 24.77
C TRP A 181 6.47 -9.48 23.98
N GLN A 182 7.62 -8.84 24.21
CA GLN A 182 8.02 -7.66 23.47
C GLN A 182 9.00 -7.99 22.34
N CYS A 183 8.78 -7.35 21.19
CA CYS A 183 9.77 -7.18 20.16
C CYS A 183 10.64 -5.99 20.57
N ASN A 184 11.84 -6.25 21.05
CA ASN A 184 12.77 -5.19 21.40
C ASN A 184 13.50 -4.64 20.17
N LEU A 185 14.27 -3.59 20.35
CA LEU A 185 14.94 -2.91 19.26
C LEU A 185 15.94 -3.79 18.51
N ASP A 186 16.71 -4.62 19.25
CA ASP A 186 17.69 -5.52 18.63
C ASP A 186 17.01 -6.66 17.87
N ASP A 187 15.87 -7.16 18.35
CA ASP A 187 15.05 -8.14 17.65
C ASP A 187 14.47 -7.56 16.34
N TYR A 188 13.97 -6.32 16.38
CA TYR A 188 13.52 -5.62 15.18
C TYR A 188 14.63 -5.50 14.12
N TYR A 189 15.82 -5.03 14.48
CA TYR A 189 16.92 -4.93 13.53
C TYR A 189 17.39 -6.29 13.02
N SER A 190 17.41 -7.30 13.90
CA SER A 190 17.74 -8.69 13.52
C SER A 190 16.71 -9.26 12.54
N MET A 191 15.40 -8.98 12.74
CA MET A 191 14.34 -9.34 11.82
C MET A 191 14.55 -8.70 10.45
N LEU A 192 14.80 -7.39 10.39
CA LEU A 192 15.07 -6.70 9.12
C LEU A 192 16.23 -7.34 8.36
N GLN A 193 17.33 -7.61 9.04
CA GLN A 193 18.51 -8.23 8.44
C GLN A 193 18.21 -9.63 7.90
N LYS A 194 17.55 -10.48 8.69
CA LYS A 194 17.24 -11.87 8.32
C LYS A 194 16.24 -11.98 7.18
N THR A 195 15.34 -11.02 7.07
CA THR A 195 14.29 -11.00 6.05
C THR A 195 14.63 -10.10 4.86
N ASN A 196 15.80 -9.45 4.87
CA ASN A 196 16.27 -8.52 3.83
C ASN A 196 15.28 -7.37 3.57
N ASN A 197 14.77 -6.78 4.67
CA ASN A 197 13.86 -5.65 4.62
C ASN A 197 14.55 -4.37 5.12
N LYS A 198 14.05 -3.22 4.67
CA LYS A 198 14.41 -1.90 5.19
C LYS A 198 13.46 -1.50 6.31
N GLY A 199 13.92 -0.59 7.17
CA GLY A 199 13.10 -0.03 8.24
C GLY A 199 12.55 1.35 7.91
N ILE A 200 11.44 1.70 8.58
CA ILE A 200 11.02 3.07 8.86
C ILE A 200 10.78 3.16 10.36
N ILE A 201 11.31 4.19 11.00
CA ILE A 201 11.25 4.37 12.44
C ILE A 201 10.46 5.61 12.77
N THR A 202 9.46 5.46 13.66
CA THR A 202 8.69 6.56 14.25
C THR A 202 9.31 6.95 15.59
N VAL A 203 9.80 8.18 15.70
CA VAL A 203 10.42 8.69 16.94
C VAL A 203 9.40 9.32 17.87
N ASN A 204 9.67 9.29 19.17
CA ASN A 204 8.78 9.77 20.23
C ASN A 204 8.65 11.31 20.21
N TYR A 205 7.64 11.81 19.50
CA TYR A 205 7.30 13.22 19.53
C TYR A 205 6.55 13.61 20.82
N GLY A 206 5.74 12.71 21.38
CA GLY A 206 4.98 12.97 22.61
C GLY A 206 5.85 13.51 23.74
N TYR A 207 7.09 13.02 23.85
CA TYR A 207 8.06 13.46 24.85
C TYR A 207 8.41 14.95 24.75
N ALA A 208 8.41 15.52 23.55
CA ALA A 208 8.58 16.97 23.36
C ALA A 208 7.45 17.80 23.99
N ARG A 209 6.30 17.19 24.23
CA ARG A 209 5.13 17.83 24.81
C ARG A 209 5.00 17.59 26.31
N TYR A 210 5.05 16.32 26.74
CA TYR A 210 4.81 15.96 28.14
C TYR A 210 6.07 15.96 29.01
N GLY A 211 7.25 16.09 28.44
CA GLY A 211 8.50 16.20 29.22
C GLY A 211 8.49 17.38 30.18
N THR A 212 9.01 17.18 31.41
CA THR A 212 8.99 18.17 32.49
C THR A 212 10.33 18.90 32.69
N GLY A 213 11.31 18.61 31.82
CA GLY A 213 12.58 19.31 31.75
C GLY A 213 12.43 20.77 31.32
N SER A 214 13.52 21.54 31.36
CA SER A 214 13.51 22.97 30.97
C SER A 214 13.39 23.18 29.46
N ASN A 215 13.69 22.17 28.64
CA ASN A 215 13.63 22.25 27.19
C ASN A 215 13.23 20.89 26.60
N PRO A 216 11.98 20.46 26.79
CA PRO A 216 11.52 19.12 26.40
C PRO A 216 11.60 18.88 24.89
N VAL A 217 11.42 19.90 24.05
CA VAL A 217 11.54 19.78 22.59
C VAL A 217 12.97 19.42 22.17
N ALA A 218 13.96 20.13 22.69
CA ALA A 218 15.36 19.83 22.37
C ALA A 218 15.78 18.48 22.96
N THR A 219 15.29 18.11 24.14
CA THR A 219 15.56 16.81 24.77
C THR A 219 15.01 15.65 23.93
N ALA A 220 13.77 15.74 23.47
CA ALA A 220 13.14 14.72 22.63
C ALA A 220 13.82 14.64 21.24
N ALA A 221 14.15 15.78 20.64
CA ALA A 221 14.88 15.85 19.38
C ALA A 221 16.30 15.24 19.50
N HIS A 222 16.97 15.45 20.65
CA HIS A 222 18.27 14.83 20.92
C HIS A 222 18.13 13.30 21.06
N LEU A 223 17.11 12.81 21.77
CA LEU A 223 16.82 11.39 21.86
C LEU A 223 16.60 10.73 20.49
N ALA A 224 15.89 11.41 19.59
CA ALA A 224 15.71 10.97 18.20
C ALA A 224 17.04 10.98 17.42
N ALA A 225 17.86 12.02 17.58
CA ALA A 225 19.19 12.13 16.96
C ALA A 225 20.15 11.03 17.45
N ASP A 226 20.09 10.68 18.73
CA ASP A 226 20.87 9.56 19.29
C ASP A 226 20.42 8.21 18.70
N TRP A 227 19.13 8.06 18.39
CA TRP A 227 18.67 6.87 17.69
C TRP A 227 19.25 6.79 16.26
N VAL A 228 19.30 7.90 15.54
CA VAL A 228 19.97 7.97 14.22
C VAL A 228 21.44 7.54 14.33
N ARG A 229 22.17 8.00 15.37
CA ARG A 229 23.57 7.59 15.62
C ARG A 229 23.67 6.09 15.93
N TYR A 230 22.80 5.56 16.79
CA TYR A 230 22.76 4.15 17.13
C TYR A 230 22.36 3.27 15.93
N ASP A 231 21.47 3.75 15.10
CA ASP A 231 21.02 3.07 13.88
C ASP A 231 22.16 2.84 12.87
N LYS A 232 23.14 3.72 12.79
CA LYS A 232 24.33 3.63 11.91
C LYS A 232 23.98 3.50 10.43
N GLY A 233 22.81 3.99 10.02
CA GLY A 233 22.33 3.96 8.63
C GLY A 233 21.69 2.64 8.20
N ARG A 234 21.23 1.82 9.14
CA ARG A 234 20.36 0.65 8.88
C ARG A 234 18.99 1.09 8.39
N THR A 235 18.53 2.29 8.80
CA THR A 235 17.24 2.88 8.46
C THR A 235 17.44 4.18 7.72
N GLN A 236 16.78 4.32 6.57
CA GLN A 236 16.81 5.55 5.76
C GLN A 236 15.62 6.46 6.09
N TYR A 237 14.47 5.92 6.43
CA TYR A 237 13.22 6.65 6.60
C TYR A 237 12.85 6.78 8.07
N TRP A 238 12.50 8.00 8.48
CA TRP A 238 12.19 8.37 9.86
C TRP A 238 10.93 9.22 9.88
N GLU A 239 10.07 8.99 10.84
CA GLU A 239 8.83 9.72 11.04
C GLU A 239 8.84 10.38 12.43
N VAL A 240 8.42 11.64 12.53
CA VAL A 240 8.39 12.35 13.80
C VAL A 240 6.98 12.32 14.38
N GLY A 241 6.78 11.43 15.37
CA GLY A 241 5.49 11.19 16.01
C GLY A 241 4.53 10.34 15.21
N ASN A 242 3.43 9.94 15.84
CA ASN A 242 2.34 9.17 15.28
C ASN A 242 1.03 9.93 15.41
N GLU A 243 0.29 10.15 14.32
CA GLU A 243 -1.08 10.72 14.32
C GLU A 243 -1.28 11.95 15.27
N ASN A 244 -0.26 12.76 15.46
CA ASN A 244 -0.27 13.85 16.44
C ASN A 244 -1.37 14.91 16.20
N PHE A 245 -2.06 14.83 15.08
CA PHE A 245 -3.31 15.54 14.82
C PHE A 245 -4.47 15.02 15.69
N GLY A 246 -4.38 13.79 16.21
CA GLY A 246 -5.44 13.12 16.96
C GLY A 246 -5.46 13.53 18.45
N ASP A 247 -6.66 13.75 18.98
CA ASP A 247 -6.85 14.04 20.41
C ASP A 247 -6.62 12.83 21.33
N TRP A 248 -6.48 11.65 20.73
CA TRP A 248 -6.14 10.39 21.41
C TRP A 248 -4.65 10.20 21.63
N GLU A 249 -3.78 10.99 20.96
CA GLU A 249 -2.33 10.83 21.06
C GLU A 249 -1.73 11.49 22.30
N TRP A 250 -0.70 10.86 22.84
CA TRP A 250 0.05 11.43 23.95
C TRP A 250 0.76 12.73 23.53
N GLY A 251 0.55 13.79 24.32
CA GLY A 251 1.09 15.10 23.98
C GLY A 251 0.10 16.02 23.28
N TYR A 252 -1.08 15.53 22.85
CA TYR A 252 -2.17 16.41 22.38
C TYR A 252 -2.52 17.46 23.42
N ARG A 253 -2.75 17.05 24.68
CA ARG A 253 -2.99 17.91 25.83
C ARG A 253 -1.91 17.71 26.89
N ILE A 254 -1.39 18.78 27.46
CA ILE A 254 -0.37 18.74 28.51
C ILE A 254 -0.82 19.50 29.76
N ASP A 255 -0.20 19.17 30.89
CA ASP A 255 -0.31 19.96 32.11
C ASP A 255 0.68 21.14 32.05
N THR A 256 0.17 22.33 31.77
CA THR A 256 0.99 23.54 31.65
C THR A 256 1.72 23.91 32.93
N LYS A 257 1.28 23.41 34.10
CA LYS A 257 1.96 23.65 35.39
C LYS A 257 3.26 22.83 35.50
N LEU A 258 3.33 21.70 34.81
CA LEU A 258 4.52 20.84 34.76
C LEU A 258 5.46 21.21 33.61
N ASN A 259 4.93 21.82 32.56
CA ASN A 259 5.71 22.25 31.41
C ASN A 259 6.53 23.51 31.77
N LYS A 260 7.86 23.42 31.62
CA LYS A 260 8.81 24.50 31.91
C LYS A 260 9.24 25.28 30.67
N ASP A 261 8.65 24.98 29.51
CA ASP A 261 8.97 25.53 28.20
C ASP A 261 7.86 26.47 27.67
N ASN A 262 6.90 26.82 28.54
CA ASN A 262 5.76 27.68 28.22
C ASN A 262 4.92 27.25 27.00
N GLN A 263 4.84 25.94 26.77
CA GLN A 263 4.04 25.41 25.69
C GLN A 263 2.53 25.56 25.99
N PRO A 264 1.69 25.78 24.96
CA PRO A 264 0.24 25.82 25.14
C PRO A 264 -0.29 24.43 25.55
N GLU A 265 -1.44 24.42 26.25
CA GLU A 265 -2.08 23.19 26.73
C GLU A 265 -2.38 22.19 25.60
N TYR A 266 -2.92 22.69 24.47
CA TYR A 266 -3.30 21.87 23.34
C TYR A 266 -2.30 21.99 22.19
N LEU A 267 -2.05 20.85 21.53
CA LEU A 267 -1.23 20.80 20.33
C LEU A 267 -1.99 21.38 19.12
N THR A 268 -1.25 22.02 18.24
CA THR A 268 -1.73 22.49 16.93
C THR A 268 -0.74 22.10 15.85
N GLY A 269 -1.19 22.02 14.58
CA GLY A 269 -0.29 21.74 13.46
C GLY A 269 0.86 22.74 13.33
N GLY A 270 0.60 24.02 13.64
CA GLY A 270 1.64 25.05 13.64
C GLY A 270 2.69 24.89 14.74
N LEU A 271 2.29 24.43 15.93
CA LEU A 271 3.23 24.10 17.01
C LEU A 271 4.04 22.85 16.68
N TYR A 272 3.36 21.79 16.20
CA TYR A 272 4.03 20.59 15.72
C TYR A 272 5.10 20.92 14.65
N ALA A 273 4.76 21.75 13.68
CA ALA A 273 5.69 22.15 12.62
C ALA A 273 6.95 22.87 13.14
N LYS A 274 6.81 23.70 14.18
CA LYS A 274 7.96 24.34 14.84
C LYS A 274 8.85 23.31 15.55
N HIS A 275 8.24 22.39 16.29
CA HIS A 275 8.97 21.31 16.96
C HIS A 275 9.62 20.36 15.94
N PHE A 276 8.91 20.01 14.86
CA PHE A 276 9.42 19.17 13.78
C PHE A 276 10.74 19.70 13.22
N GLN A 277 10.88 21.01 13.04
CA GLN A 277 12.13 21.61 12.57
C GLN A 277 13.30 21.32 13.51
N VAL A 278 13.07 21.36 14.84
CA VAL A 278 14.10 21.03 15.84
C VAL A 278 14.51 19.56 15.75
N PHE A 279 13.53 18.65 15.57
CA PHE A 279 13.80 17.24 15.33
C PHE A 279 14.59 17.03 14.04
N ALA A 280 14.13 17.60 12.94
CA ALA A 280 14.77 17.48 11.64
C ALA A 280 16.20 17.98 11.66
N ASP A 281 16.49 19.13 12.27
CA ASP A 281 17.83 19.68 12.40
C ASP A 281 18.73 18.77 13.23
N SER A 282 18.25 18.28 14.37
CA SER A 282 19.02 17.37 15.25
C SER A 282 19.32 16.03 14.59
N MET A 283 18.33 15.42 13.94
CA MET A 283 18.46 14.12 13.28
C MET A 283 19.32 14.22 12.02
N GLN A 284 19.18 15.26 11.20
CA GLN A 284 20.04 15.49 10.02
C GLN A 284 21.51 15.73 10.43
N LYS A 285 21.73 16.47 11.52
CA LYS A 285 23.07 16.65 12.09
C LYS A 285 23.67 15.29 12.50
N ALA A 286 22.91 14.46 13.23
CA ALA A 286 23.35 13.12 13.63
C ALA A 286 23.66 12.22 12.42
N ALA A 287 22.83 12.25 11.39
CA ALA A 287 23.04 11.50 10.16
C ALA A 287 24.35 11.93 9.46
N LYS A 288 24.59 13.24 9.39
CA LYS A 288 25.84 13.79 8.82
C LYS A 288 27.07 13.36 9.62
N GLU A 289 27.00 13.35 10.97
CA GLU A 289 28.07 12.91 11.85
C GLU A 289 28.49 11.45 11.59
N ILE A 290 27.56 10.60 11.21
CA ILE A 290 27.82 9.17 10.88
C ILE A 290 28.00 8.93 9.36
N GLY A 291 28.05 10.00 8.54
CA GLY A 291 28.23 9.91 7.08
C GLY A 291 27.08 9.24 6.35
N LYS A 292 25.83 9.44 6.83
CA LYS A 292 24.60 8.86 6.25
C LYS A 292 23.63 9.95 5.82
N THR A 293 22.73 9.58 4.91
CA THR A 293 21.58 10.39 4.50
C THR A 293 20.30 9.73 5.01
N ILE A 294 19.42 10.51 5.61
CA ILE A 294 18.09 10.07 6.06
C ILE A 294 17.01 10.96 5.47
N GLN A 295 15.81 10.42 5.37
CA GLN A 295 14.59 11.15 4.98
C GLN A 295 13.66 11.22 6.18
N ILE A 296 13.16 12.41 6.50
CA ILE A 296 12.35 12.65 7.71
C ILE A 296 10.95 13.09 7.32
N GLY A 297 9.96 12.31 7.74
CA GLY A 297 8.54 12.52 7.49
C GLY A 297 7.82 13.27 8.60
N ALA A 298 6.85 14.08 8.20
CA ALA A 298 5.92 14.75 9.09
C ALA A 298 4.51 14.18 8.92
N VAL A 299 3.75 14.08 10.03
CA VAL A 299 2.38 13.55 9.98
C VAL A 299 1.41 14.56 9.36
N ILE A 300 0.52 14.05 8.49
CA ILE A 300 -0.50 14.83 7.79
C ILE A 300 -1.87 14.18 7.99
N PHE A 301 -2.93 15.02 8.12
CA PHE A 301 -4.29 14.53 8.25
C PHE A 301 -4.87 14.13 6.88
N ASP A 302 -5.58 13.02 6.82
CA ASP A 302 -5.91 12.25 5.62
C ASP A 302 -7.11 12.75 4.80
N SER A 303 -8.04 13.49 5.43
CA SER A 303 -9.34 13.83 4.87
C SER A 303 -9.82 15.23 5.28
N ALA A 304 -10.86 15.72 4.62
CA ALA A 304 -11.49 16.98 5.03
C ALA A 304 -12.07 16.86 6.44
N PRO A 305 -11.61 17.68 7.38
CA PRO A 305 -12.05 17.58 8.77
C PRO A 305 -13.53 17.90 8.91
N GLN A 306 -14.19 17.20 9.82
CA GLN A 306 -15.60 17.42 10.13
C GLN A 306 -15.75 18.46 11.22
N SER A 307 -16.86 19.21 11.21
CA SER A 307 -17.11 20.31 12.16
C SER A 307 -17.16 19.90 13.64
N TRP A 308 -17.43 18.61 13.90
CA TRP A 308 -17.46 18.02 15.25
C TRP A 308 -16.08 17.60 15.77
N GLN A 309 -15.07 17.53 14.90
CA GLN A 309 -13.71 17.17 15.31
C GLN A 309 -13.05 18.31 16.08
N PRO A 310 -12.05 18.02 16.94
CA PRO A 310 -11.28 19.06 17.63
C PRO A 310 -10.65 20.06 16.66
N VAL A 311 -10.46 21.29 17.12
CA VAL A 311 -9.83 22.38 16.33
C VAL A 311 -8.45 21.97 15.81
N CYS A 312 -7.72 21.15 16.55
CA CYS A 312 -6.44 20.60 16.12
C CYS A 312 -6.58 19.88 14.76
N ASN A 313 -7.54 18.95 14.63
CA ASN A 313 -7.81 18.26 13.37
C ASN A 313 -8.25 19.23 12.27
N GLN A 314 -9.17 20.16 12.61
CA GLN A 314 -9.75 21.08 11.63
C GLN A 314 -8.71 21.98 10.96
N THR A 315 -7.63 22.33 11.65
CA THR A 315 -6.61 23.27 11.17
C THR A 315 -5.23 22.64 10.98
N TRP A 316 -5.10 21.31 11.16
CA TRP A 316 -3.80 20.64 11.19
C TRP A 316 -2.99 20.88 9.93
N ASN A 317 -3.49 20.43 8.77
CA ASN A 317 -2.75 20.51 7.51
C ASN A 317 -2.39 21.94 7.14
N GLU A 318 -3.33 22.87 7.27
CA GLU A 318 -3.11 24.27 6.96
C GLU A 318 -2.00 24.88 7.83
N THR A 319 -2.14 24.75 9.14
CA THR A 319 -1.19 25.39 10.07
C THR A 319 0.16 24.69 10.08
N MET A 320 0.19 23.38 9.90
CA MET A 320 1.44 22.61 9.79
C MET A 320 2.18 22.99 8.50
N MET A 321 1.54 22.93 7.33
CA MET A 321 2.18 23.21 6.04
C MET A 321 2.70 24.64 5.95
N LYS A 322 1.96 25.63 6.49
CA LYS A 322 2.38 27.04 6.51
C LYS A 322 3.60 27.31 7.42
N ASN A 323 3.87 26.44 8.40
CA ASN A 323 4.91 26.66 9.40
C ASN A 323 6.10 25.71 9.34
N ILE A 324 6.03 24.63 8.54
CA ILE A 324 7.07 23.58 8.51
C ILE A 324 8.34 24.00 7.73
N ASN A 325 8.32 25.13 7.03
CA ASN A 325 9.43 25.71 6.30
C ASN A 325 10.11 24.73 5.33
N ASN A 326 9.32 23.88 4.68
CA ASN A 326 9.80 22.87 3.73
C ASN A 326 10.81 21.85 4.33
N ARG A 327 10.81 21.67 5.66
CA ARG A 327 11.78 20.80 6.37
C ARG A 327 11.43 19.33 6.34
N ALA A 328 10.17 18.96 6.06
CA ALA A 328 9.78 17.58 5.84
C ALA A 328 10.30 17.08 4.48
N ASP A 329 10.87 15.89 4.43
CA ASP A 329 11.27 15.23 3.20
C ASP A 329 10.08 14.50 2.56
N PHE A 330 9.16 13.97 3.37
CA PHE A 330 7.91 13.34 2.96
C PHE A 330 6.81 13.60 3.99
N TYR A 331 5.58 13.20 3.67
CA TYR A 331 4.45 13.24 4.60
C TYR A 331 3.90 11.85 4.83
N ALA A 332 3.68 11.52 6.12
CA ALA A 332 3.09 10.28 6.59
C ALA A 332 1.58 10.46 6.77
N VAL A 333 0.78 9.59 6.17
CA VAL A 333 -0.69 9.61 6.24
C VAL A 333 -1.23 8.24 6.58
N HIS A 334 -2.22 8.19 7.48
CA HIS A 334 -2.87 6.97 7.91
C HIS A 334 -4.35 6.96 7.54
N ASN A 335 -4.91 5.78 7.28
CA ASN A 335 -6.35 5.62 7.09
C ASN A 335 -6.81 4.18 7.34
N TYR A 336 -7.96 4.03 7.99
CA TYR A 336 -8.63 2.75 8.24
C TYR A 336 -9.92 2.59 7.44
N PHE A 337 -9.93 3.00 6.24
CA PHE A 337 -10.86 2.98 5.11
C PHE A 337 -12.35 2.69 5.38
N THR A 338 -12.69 1.74 6.24
CA THR A 338 -14.08 1.36 6.51
C THR A 338 -14.71 2.22 7.62
N PRO A 339 -16.03 2.33 7.68
CA PRO A 339 -16.71 3.08 8.74
C PRO A 339 -16.30 2.63 10.14
N TYR A 340 -16.03 3.61 11.01
CA TYR A 340 -15.60 3.39 12.39
C TYR A 340 -16.61 2.57 13.19
N ASP A 341 -16.14 1.59 13.96
CA ASP A 341 -16.91 0.74 14.86
C ASP A 341 -18.05 -0.07 14.20
N GLN A 342 -17.98 -0.33 12.90
CA GLN A 342 -19.01 -1.07 12.18
C GLN A 342 -18.45 -2.39 11.64
N ASN A 343 -19.28 -3.44 11.72
CA ASN A 343 -19.06 -4.67 10.97
C ASN A 343 -19.45 -4.45 9.51
N SER A 344 -18.55 -3.88 8.72
CA SER A 344 -18.75 -3.65 7.30
C SER A 344 -18.87 -4.96 6.54
N ASN A 345 -19.84 -5.09 5.65
CA ASN A 345 -19.95 -6.24 4.76
C ASN A 345 -18.88 -6.19 3.65
N ALA A 346 -18.72 -7.28 2.92
CA ALA A 346 -17.72 -7.43 1.87
C ALA A 346 -17.79 -6.31 0.80
N SER A 347 -19.00 -5.90 0.40
CA SER A 347 -19.19 -4.83 -0.59
C SER A 347 -18.64 -3.47 -0.10
N VAL A 348 -18.90 -3.11 1.15
CA VAL A 348 -18.39 -1.88 1.76
C VAL A 348 -16.86 -1.93 1.85
N VAL A 349 -16.31 -3.06 2.28
CA VAL A 349 -14.86 -3.26 2.39
C VAL A 349 -14.16 -3.10 1.03
N VAL A 350 -14.65 -3.78 0.00
CA VAL A 350 -14.08 -3.70 -1.36
C VAL A 350 -14.26 -2.31 -1.97
N SER A 351 -15.41 -1.66 -1.75
CA SER A 351 -15.67 -0.32 -2.27
C SER A 351 -14.75 0.72 -1.63
N SER A 352 -14.58 0.70 -0.30
CA SER A 352 -13.70 1.63 0.39
C SER A 352 -12.23 1.44 -0.01
N ALA A 353 -11.76 0.19 -0.16
CA ALA A 353 -10.41 -0.07 -0.68
C ALA A 353 -10.15 0.58 -2.04
N TYR A 354 -11.17 0.66 -2.90
CA TYR A 354 -11.07 1.23 -4.24
C TYR A 354 -11.18 2.76 -4.26
N THR A 355 -12.02 3.36 -3.41
CA THR A 355 -12.33 4.80 -3.48
C THR A 355 -11.41 5.65 -2.60
N VAL A 356 -11.16 5.21 -1.36
CA VAL A 356 -10.47 6.04 -0.35
C VAL A 356 -9.05 6.45 -0.77
N PRO A 357 -8.19 5.59 -1.33
CA PRO A 357 -6.84 6.03 -1.73
C PRO A 357 -6.86 7.17 -2.76
N THR A 358 -7.83 7.15 -3.68
CA THR A 358 -8.00 8.21 -4.69
C THR A 358 -8.49 9.52 -4.07
N GLU A 359 -9.48 9.45 -3.19
CA GLU A 359 -10.04 10.63 -2.51
C GLU A 359 -9.00 11.27 -1.58
N MET A 360 -8.28 10.46 -0.82
CA MET A 360 -7.21 10.93 0.06
C MET A 360 -6.10 11.62 -0.74
N MET A 361 -5.58 11.02 -1.82
CA MET A 361 -4.54 11.67 -2.64
C MET A 361 -5.04 12.99 -3.25
N LYS A 362 -6.29 13.07 -3.71
CA LYS A 362 -6.89 14.32 -4.20
C LYS A 362 -6.96 15.38 -3.11
N PHE A 363 -7.39 15.01 -1.92
CA PHE A 363 -7.44 15.91 -0.77
C PHE A 363 -6.05 16.45 -0.41
N LEU A 364 -5.06 15.56 -0.28
CA LEU A 364 -3.69 15.95 0.08
C LEU A 364 -3.06 16.87 -0.98
N THR A 365 -3.18 16.51 -2.27
CA THR A 365 -2.64 17.35 -3.35
C THR A 365 -3.31 18.70 -3.43
N LYS A 366 -4.63 18.77 -3.15
CA LYS A 366 -5.34 20.05 -3.03
C LYS A 366 -4.84 20.88 -1.84
N ASN A 367 -4.56 20.27 -0.69
CA ASN A 367 -4.01 20.99 0.47
C ASN A 367 -2.66 21.65 0.15
N PHE A 368 -1.75 20.96 -0.55
CA PHE A 368 -0.49 21.56 -0.99
C PHE A 368 -0.73 22.81 -1.85
N GLN A 369 -1.69 22.75 -2.76
CA GLN A 369 -2.04 23.90 -3.62
C GLN A 369 -2.67 25.03 -2.82
N ASP A 370 -3.68 24.74 -2.00
CA ASP A 370 -4.44 25.73 -1.22
C ASP A 370 -3.56 26.47 -0.20
N PHE A 371 -2.59 25.78 0.39
CA PHE A 371 -1.73 26.34 1.43
C PHE A 371 -0.37 26.81 0.92
N GLY A 372 -0.14 26.72 -0.40
CA GLY A 372 1.11 27.16 -1.04
C GLY A 372 2.33 26.34 -0.64
N ALA A 373 2.13 25.07 -0.28
CA ALA A 373 3.21 24.17 0.11
C ALA A 373 3.77 23.39 -1.10
N THR A 374 5.05 23.03 -1.05
CA THR A 374 5.67 22.18 -2.06
C THR A 374 5.15 20.75 -1.93
N ILE A 375 4.71 20.15 -3.04
CA ILE A 375 4.31 18.75 -3.07
C ILE A 375 5.54 17.88 -2.76
N LYS A 376 5.41 17.01 -1.77
CA LYS A 376 6.44 16.07 -1.32
C LYS A 376 5.95 14.64 -1.50
N PRO A 377 6.84 13.63 -1.44
CA PRO A 377 6.45 12.24 -1.39
C PRO A 377 5.44 11.96 -0.28
N ILE A 378 4.47 11.07 -0.56
CA ILE A 378 3.42 10.67 0.38
C ILE A 378 3.63 9.20 0.74
N ALA A 379 3.80 8.94 2.03
CA ALA A 379 3.83 7.61 2.62
C ALA A 379 2.48 7.34 3.30
N MET A 380 1.72 6.36 2.82
CA MET A 380 0.57 5.79 3.52
C MET A 380 1.11 4.68 4.43
N ASP A 381 1.85 5.04 5.44
CA ASP A 381 2.66 4.13 6.23
C ASP A 381 1.92 3.46 7.39
N GLU A 382 0.61 3.73 7.49
CA GLU A 382 -0.32 2.93 8.29
C GLU A 382 -1.69 2.86 7.61
N TRP A 383 -2.13 1.64 7.27
CA TRP A 383 -3.43 1.44 6.67
C TRP A 383 -4.00 0.05 6.95
N ASN A 384 -5.30 -0.03 7.15
CA ASN A 384 -6.09 -1.25 7.14
C ASN A 384 -7.57 -0.88 7.01
N MET A 385 -8.47 -1.87 7.12
CA MET A 385 -9.87 -1.61 7.46
C MET A 385 -10.00 -1.46 8.98
N TRP A 386 -11.03 -0.73 9.44
CA TRP A 386 -11.28 -0.61 10.87
C TRP A 386 -11.67 -1.95 11.47
N ALA A 387 -11.01 -2.31 12.59
CA ALA A 387 -11.09 -3.64 13.15
C ALA A 387 -12.31 -3.87 14.04
N LYS A 388 -12.67 -2.89 14.84
CA LYS A 388 -13.62 -3.10 15.93
C LYS A 388 -14.96 -3.63 15.43
N ASN A 389 -15.37 -4.77 16.00
CA ASN A 389 -16.53 -5.52 15.60
C ASN A 389 -16.56 -6.07 14.16
N SER A 390 -15.49 -5.93 13.39
CA SER A 390 -15.41 -6.41 12.01
C SER A 390 -14.65 -7.72 11.90
N LYS A 391 -15.36 -8.82 11.66
CA LYS A 391 -14.77 -10.14 11.38
C LYS A 391 -14.12 -10.23 9.99
N GLN A 392 -14.33 -9.24 9.14
CA GLN A 392 -13.72 -9.18 7.82
C GLN A 392 -12.20 -9.06 7.84
N GLN A 393 -11.62 -8.56 8.90
CA GLN A 393 -10.16 -8.39 9.01
C GLN A 393 -9.38 -9.69 8.89
N VAL A 394 -9.94 -10.79 9.40
CA VAL A 394 -9.32 -12.12 9.35
C VAL A 394 -9.83 -12.98 8.19
N SER A 395 -10.67 -12.40 7.33
CA SER A 395 -11.34 -13.12 6.23
C SER A 395 -10.59 -13.03 4.90
N ASN A 396 -11.05 -13.82 3.93
CA ASN A 396 -10.62 -13.75 2.55
C ASN A 396 -10.83 -12.36 1.92
N VAL A 397 -11.90 -11.66 2.32
CA VAL A 397 -12.18 -10.30 1.83
C VAL A 397 -11.11 -9.29 2.27
N SER A 398 -10.48 -9.49 3.42
CA SER A 398 -9.30 -8.69 3.81
C SER A 398 -8.14 -8.86 2.82
N GLY A 399 -8.03 -10.03 2.19
CA GLY A 399 -7.05 -10.24 1.12
C GLY A 399 -7.37 -9.43 -0.13
N LEU A 400 -8.64 -9.44 -0.56
CA LEU A 400 -9.11 -8.61 -1.68
C LEU A 400 -8.91 -7.12 -1.38
N PHE A 401 -9.31 -6.67 -0.19
CA PHE A 401 -9.08 -5.31 0.29
C PHE A 401 -7.61 -4.93 0.16
N SER A 402 -6.71 -5.78 0.66
CA SER A 402 -5.27 -5.47 0.69
C SER A 402 -4.68 -5.27 -0.71
N ILE A 403 -5.00 -6.13 -1.67
CA ILE A 403 -4.47 -5.98 -3.04
C ILE A 403 -5.12 -4.85 -3.83
N ILE A 404 -6.38 -4.50 -3.53
CA ILE A 404 -7.03 -3.31 -4.10
C ILE A 404 -6.33 -2.05 -3.57
N VAL A 405 -6.13 -1.94 -2.25
CA VAL A 405 -5.43 -0.79 -1.65
C VAL A 405 -4.02 -0.64 -2.23
N GLN A 406 -3.24 -1.72 -2.35
CA GLN A 406 -1.91 -1.67 -2.97
C GLN A 406 -1.99 -1.25 -4.45
N GLY A 407 -2.92 -1.81 -5.22
CA GLY A 407 -3.15 -1.44 -6.61
C GLY A 407 -3.54 0.04 -6.78
N GLU A 408 -4.47 0.53 -5.96
CA GLU A 408 -4.87 1.94 -5.97
C GLU A 408 -3.77 2.87 -5.44
N ALA A 409 -2.97 2.43 -4.46
CA ALA A 409 -1.82 3.20 -3.98
C ALA A 409 -0.79 3.43 -5.11
N ILE A 410 -0.46 2.39 -5.90
CA ILE A 410 0.41 2.54 -7.07
C ILE A 410 -0.23 3.48 -8.10
N LYS A 411 -1.49 3.24 -8.46
CA LYS A 411 -2.22 4.00 -9.47
C LYS A 411 -2.34 5.48 -9.11
N ASN A 412 -2.56 5.80 -7.84
CA ASN A 412 -2.63 7.15 -7.31
C ASN A 412 -1.27 7.73 -6.91
N LYS A 413 -0.16 7.02 -7.21
CA LYS A 413 1.20 7.52 -7.08
C LYS A 413 1.62 7.85 -5.64
N TYR A 414 1.24 7.01 -4.68
CA TYR A 414 1.85 7.00 -3.36
C TYR A 414 3.30 6.49 -3.47
N GLY A 415 4.19 7.04 -2.67
CA GLY A 415 5.58 6.60 -2.63
C GLY A 415 5.78 5.35 -1.77
N MET A 416 5.01 5.23 -0.70
CA MET A 416 5.05 4.12 0.25
C MET A 416 3.65 3.74 0.68
N ALA A 417 3.45 2.46 1.03
CA ALA A 417 2.28 1.98 1.77
C ALA A 417 2.70 0.86 2.73
N ALA A 418 2.32 0.96 4.02
CA ALA A 418 2.64 -0.06 5.02
C ALA A 418 1.38 -0.48 5.77
N ARG A 419 0.99 -1.76 5.60
CA ARG A 419 -0.22 -2.31 6.20
C ARG A 419 -0.05 -2.45 7.71
N TRP A 420 -1.00 -2.01 8.48
CA TRP A 420 -1.17 -2.30 9.89
C TRP A 420 -1.84 -3.67 10.06
N ASP A 421 -1.25 -4.68 10.64
CA ASP A 421 0.14 -4.87 11.00
C ASP A 421 0.58 -6.34 10.75
N LEU A 422 1.79 -6.70 11.15
CA LEU A 422 2.27 -8.08 11.01
C LEU A 422 1.60 -9.02 12.02
N MET A 423 1.42 -8.58 13.28
CA MET A 423 0.80 -9.38 14.32
C MET A 423 0.20 -8.49 15.41
N ASN A 424 -1.08 -8.66 15.70
CA ASN A 424 -1.78 -7.87 16.72
C ASN A 424 -2.34 -8.78 17.83
N GLY A 425 -3.64 -8.78 18.07
CA GLY A 425 -4.35 -9.57 19.07
C GLY A 425 -5.68 -10.09 18.54
N TRP A 426 -6.10 -11.26 19.00
CA TRP A 426 -7.26 -11.94 18.43
C TRP A 426 -8.59 -11.20 18.65
N GLU A 427 -8.85 -10.66 19.80
CA GLU A 427 -10.06 -9.93 20.19
C GLU A 427 -11.36 -10.42 19.51
N ASN A 428 -11.58 -11.74 19.51
CA ASN A 428 -12.75 -12.40 18.90
C ASN A 428 -12.92 -12.15 17.37
N GLY A 429 -11.83 -12.08 16.63
CA GLY A 429 -11.81 -11.89 15.18
C GLY A 429 -11.55 -10.45 14.73
N ASN A 430 -11.41 -9.58 15.68
CA ASN A 430 -11.13 -8.17 15.51
C ASN A 430 -9.61 -7.93 15.46
N ASP A 431 -8.93 -8.54 14.50
CA ASP A 431 -7.47 -8.65 14.48
C ASP A 431 -6.88 -8.18 13.15
N HIS A 432 -6.11 -7.11 13.20
CA HIS A 432 -5.41 -6.54 12.05
C HIS A 432 -4.25 -7.41 11.54
N GLY A 433 -3.72 -8.30 12.39
CA GLY A 433 -2.50 -9.05 12.14
C GLY A 433 -2.51 -9.83 10.83
N LEU A 434 -1.39 -9.84 10.14
CA LEU A 434 -1.14 -10.71 8.98
C LEU A 434 -0.96 -12.17 9.41
N PHE A 435 -0.47 -12.35 10.64
CA PHE A 435 -0.29 -13.64 11.30
C PHE A 435 -1.17 -13.75 12.54
N SER A 436 -1.66 -14.95 12.82
CA SER A 436 -2.38 -15.26 14.05
C SER A 436 -1.46 -15.19 15.28
N THR A 437 -1.96 -14.65 16.39
CA THR A 437 -1.31 -14.68 17.71
C THR A 437 -1.57 -15.98 18.47
N GLY A 438 -2.37 -16.90 17.91
CA GLY A 438 -2.94 -18.06 18.57
C GLY A 438 -4.36 -17.75 19.03
N GLU A 439 -5.32 -17.97 18.16
CA GLU A 439 -6.76 -17.87 18.41
C GLU A 439 -7.37 -19.28 18.61
N PRO A 440 -8.59 -19.41 19.13
CA PRO A 440 -9.20 -20.72 19.37
C PRO A 440 -9.18 -21.60 18.12
N GLY A 441 -8.46 -22.73 18.17
CA GLY A 441 -8.32 -23.69 17.08
C GLY A 441 -7.42 -23.27 15.92
N VAL A 442 -6.64 -22.20 16.08
CA VAL A 442 -5.67 -21.74 15.07
C VAL A 442 -4.32 -21.46 15.74
N ASP A 443 -3.28 -22.08 15.26
CA ASP A 443 -1.94 -21.94 15.81
C ASP A 443 -1.39 -20.50 15.64
N LYS A 444 -0.56 -20.09 16.59
CA LYS A 444 0.27 -18.89 16.43
C LYS A 444 1.10 -19.00 15.16
N TRP A 445 1.29 -17.88 14.48
CA TRP A 445 2.01 -17.76 13.21
C TRP A 445 1.26 -18.32 11.98
N THR A 446 0.02 -18.76 12.11
CA THR A 446 -0.79 -19.09 10.93
C THR A 446 -0.99 -17.83 10.09
N MET A 447 -0.58 -17.90 8.81
CA MET A 447 -0.78 -16.82 7.85
C MET A 447 -2.28 -16.65 7.55
N ARG A 448 -2.79 -15.43 7.62
CA ARG A 448 -4.18 -15.11 7.28
C ARG A 448 -4.39 -15.01 5.77
N PRO A 449 -5.62 -15.06 5.25
CA PRO A 449 -5.91 -14.97 3.81
C PRO A 449 -5.26 -13.76 3.13
N SER A 450 -5.16 -12.60 3.80
CA SER A 450 -4.51 -11.40 3.27
C SER A 450 -3.03 -11.61 2.90
N PHE A 451 -2.30 -12.48 3.64
CA PHE A 451 -0.94 -12.85 3.27
C PHE A 451 -0.86 -13.44 1.86
N TYR A 452 -1.73 -14.38 1.55
CA TYR A 452 -1.69 -15.09 0.26
C TYR A 452 -2.04 -14.17 -0.91
N HIS A 453 -3.08 -13.34 -0.76
CA HIS A 453 -3.44 -12.37 -1.79
C HIS A 453 -2.30 -11.39 -2.08
N MET A 454 -1.69 -10.80 -1.04
CA MET A 454 -0.55 -9.89 -1.19
C MET A 454 0.68 -10.60 -1.76
N TYR A 455 0.97 -11.85 -1.33
CA TYR A 455 2.07 -12.64 -1.88
C TYR A 455 1.93 -12.83 -3.40
N PHE A 456 0.77 -13.30 -3.87
CA PHE A 456 0.58 -13.55 -5.30
C PHE A 456 0.50 -12.25 -6.10
N PHE A 457 -0.12 -11.20 -5.56
CA PHE A 457 -0.11 -9.88 -6.18
C PHE A 457 1.33 -9.37 -6.36
N GLN A 458 2.10 -9.34 -5.31
CA GLN A 458 3.49 -8.85 -5.33
C GLN A 458 4.40 -9.70 -6.23
N LYS A 459 4.20 -11.03 -6.23
CA LYS A 459 4.96 -11.95 -7.07
C LYS A 459 4.68 -11.73 -8.56
N THR A 460 3.45 -11.43 -8.92
CA THR A 460 3.00 -11.38 -10.32
C THR A 460 2.96 -9.97 -10.92
N ILE A 461 2.83 -8.91 -10.12
CA ILE A 461 2.87 -7.55 -10.66
C ILE A 461 4.23 -7.25 -11.30
N GLY A 462 4.22 -6.58 -12.46
CA GLY A 462 5.43 -6.11 -13.12
C GLY A 462 6.09 -4.94 -12.39
N ASP A 463 7.08 -4.33 -13.01
CA ASP A 463 7.81 -3.18 -12.46
C ASP A 463 7.25 -1.82 -12.91
N ARG A 464 6.25 -1.82 -13.81
CA ARG A 464 5.50 -0.65 -14.26
C ARG A 464 4.01 -0.95 -14.25
N MET A 465 3.23 -0.11 -13.60
CA MET A 465 1.79 -0.15 -13.74
C MET A 465 1.37 0.57 -15.02
N VAL A 466 0.48 -0.06 -15.80
CA VAL A 466 -0.06 0.46 -17.04
C VAL A 466 -1.58 0.62 -16.94
N ASN A 467 -2.15 1.44 -17.81
CA ASN A 467 -3.58 1.66 -17.82
C ASN A 467 -4.35 0.37 -18.14
N SER A 468 -5.40 0.13 -17.37
CA SER A 468 -6.31 -1.00 -17.53
C SER A 468 -7.76 -0.54 -17.39
N MET A 469 -8.62 -1.05 -18.25
CA MET A 469 -10.04 -0.70 -18.31
C MET A 469 -10.89 -1.97 -18.27
N VAL A 470 -11.91 -1.95 -17.44
CA VAL A 470 -12.92 -3.02 -17.35
C VAL A 470 -14.17 -2.57 -18.07
N THR A 471 -14.68 -3.42 -18.97
CA THR A 471 -15.99 -3.25 -19.63
C THR A 471 -16.89 -4.41 -19.23
N GLY A 472 -18.10 -4.10 -18.78
CA GLY A 472 -19.07 -5.07 -18.26
C GLY A 472 -19.39 -4.83 -16.79
N ASN A 473 -19.16 -5.80 -15.92
CA ASN A 473 -19.53 -5.75 -14.51
C ASN A 473 -18.61 -4.82 -13.69
N SER A 474 -19.18 -3.81 -13.05
CA SER A 474 -18.48 -2.82 -12.23
C SER A 474 -17.86 -3.37 -10.94
N SER A 475 -18.25 -4.58 -10.51
CA SER A 475 -17.63 -5.26 -9.35
C SER A 475 -16.20 -5.74 -9.64
N ILE A 476 -15.80 -5.81 -10.91
CA ILE A 476 -14.45 -6.21 -11.30
C ILE A 476 -13.52 -5.00 -11.21
N LYS A 477 -12.38 -5.18 -10.53
CA LYS A 477 -11.25 -4.23 -10.53
C LYS A 477 -10.06 -4.90 -11.20
N ALA A 478 -9.27 -4.14 -11.97
CA ALA A 478 -8.13 -4.67 -12.70
C ALA A 478 -6.92 -3.75 -12.61
N TYR A 479 -5.76 -4.36 -12.39
CA TYR A 479 -4.46 -3.69 -12.29
C TYR A 479 -3.50 -4.34 -13.28
N GLY A 480 -3.31 -3.67 -14.42
CA GLY A 480 -2.37 -4.08 -15.46
C GLY A 480 -0.97 -3.61 -15.16
N SER A 481 0.02 -4.43 -15.49
CA SER A 481 1.43 -4.05 -15.37
C SER A 481 2.29 -4.70 -16.46
N THR A 482 3.48 -4.13 -16.67
CA THR A 482 4.48 -4.69 -17.59
C THR A 482 5.80 -4.90 -16.87
N TYR A 483 6.59 -5.84 -17.40
CA TYR A 483 7.95 -6.10 -16.96
C TYR A 483 8.95 -5.39 -17.88
N SER A 484 10.09 -4.99 -17.35
CA SER A 484 11.19 -4.43 -18.17
C SER A 484 11.65 -5.41 -19.25
N THR A 485 11.46 -6.70 -19.07
CA THR A 485 11.73 -7.74 -20.06
C THR A 485 10.64 -7.87 -21.13
N GLY A 486 9.54 -7.11 -21.03
CA GLY A 486 8.51 -6.94 -22.06
C GLY A 486 7.29 -7.85 -21.92
N GLN A 487 7.16 -8.65 -20.87
CA GLN A 487 5.96 -9.41 -20.53
C GLN A 487 4.94 -8.51 -19.83
N ALA A 488 3.71 -9.01 -19.64
CA ALA A 488 2.67 -8.29 -18.91
C ALA A 488 2.07 -9.14 -17.80
N SER A 489 1.41 -8.47 -16.87
CA SER A 489 0.53 -9.12 -15.91
C SER A 489 -0.74 -8.31 -15.68
N VAL A 490 -1.77 -8.99 -15.20
CA VAL A 490 -3.04 -8.38 -14.83
C VAL A 490 -3.56 -9.05 -13.57
N THR A 491 -3.70 -8.28 -12.50
CA THR A 491 -4.42 -8.72 -11.31
C THR A 491 -5.87 -8.24 -11.39
N MET A 492 -6.80 -9.17 -11.27
CA MET A 492 -8.24 -8.91 -11.32
C MET A 492 -8.90 -9.35 -10.02
N VAL A 493 -9.79 -8.52 -9.50
CA VAL A 493 -10.55 -8.78 -8.28
C VAL A 493 -12.03 -8.73 -8.60
N ASN A 494 -12.77 -9.71 -8.13
CA ASN A 494 -14.23 -9.76 -8.20
C ASN A 494 -14.83 -9.43 -6.82
N GLY A 495 -15.41 -8.27 -6.68
CA GLY A 495 -16.11 -7.79 -5.49
C GLY A 495 -17.60 -8.18 -5.46
N SER A 496 -17.97 -9.36 -5.96
CA SER A 496 -19.35 -9.86 -5.94
C SER A 496 -19.44 -11.35 -5.59
N ALA A 497 -20.61 -11.76 -5.14
CA ALA A 497 -20.91 -13.15 -4.79
C ALA A 497 -21.13 -14.09 -6.01
N ILE A 498 -20.95 -13.58 -7.23
CA ILE A 498 -21.14 -14.34 -8.47
C ILE A 498 -19.82 -14.41 -9.22
N PRO A 499 -19.34 -15.60 -9.61
CA PRO A 499 -18.15 -15.71 -10.45
C PRO A 499 -18.29 -14.93 -11.76
N GLN A 500 -17.23 -14.32 -12.23
CA GLN A 500 -17.22 -13.48 -13.42
C GLN A 500 -16.27 -14.05 -14.49
N THR A 501 -16.78 -14.26 -15.70
CA THR A 501 -15.92 -14.63 -16.85
C THR A 501 -15.40 -13.38 -17.52
N VAL A 502 -14.09 -13.36 -17.77
CA VAL A 502 -13.41 -12.20 -18.41
C VAL A 502 -12.56 -12.65 -19.59
N GLU A 503 -12.48 -11.80 -20.61
CA GLU A 503 -11.48 -11.88 -21.67
C GLU A 503 -10.48 -10.72 -21.47
N VAL A 504 -9.19 -11.04 -21.45
CA VAL A 504 -8.12 -10.07 -21.31
C VAL A 504 -7.57 -9.73 -22.68
N ILE A 505 -7.57 -8.44 -23.03
CA ILE A 505 -7.06 -7.90 -24.28
C ILE A 505 -5.84 -7.02 -23.98
N LEU A 506 -4.70 -7.37 -24.57
CA LEU A 506 -3.49 -6.54 -24.50
C LEU A 506 -3.36 -5.69 -25.75
N LYS A 507 -3.15 -4.39 -25.56
CA LYS A 507 -2.82 -3.42 -26.62
C LYS A 507 -1.33 -3.10 -26.58
N ASN A 508 -0.77 -2.76 -27.74
CA ASN A 508 0.60 -2.28 -27.90
C ASN A 508 1.68 -3.25 -27.39
N MET A 509 1.39 -4.56 -27.45
CA MET A 509 2.31 -5.62 -27.09
C MET A 509 2.13 -6.83 -28.02
N ARG A 510 3.24 -7.51 -28.36
CA ARG A 510 3.20 -8.81 -29.03
C ARG A 510 3.08 -9.91 -27.97
N ILE A 511 1.93 -10.59 -28.01
CA ILE A 511 1.59 -11.65 -27.05
C ILE A 511 2.30 -12.94 -27.45
N GLY A 512 2.88 -13.63 -26.47
CA GLY A 512 3.47 -14.96 -26.61
C GLY A 512 2.40 -16.05 -26.79
N SER A 513 2.83 -17.29 -26.84
CA SER A 513 1.94 -18.43 -27.10
C SER A 513 1.10 -18.85 -25.88
N ARG A 514 1.42 -18.33 -24.68
CA ARG A 514 0.87 -18.84 -23.44
C ARG A 514 0.62 -17.73 -22.41
N TYR A 515 -0.36 -17.96 -21.53
CA TYR A 515 -0.60 -17.18 -20.31
C TYR A 515 -0.76 -18.13 -19.12
N TYR A 516 -0.51 -17.60 -17.93
CA TYR A 516 -0.50 -18.32 -16.66
C TYR A 516 -1.32 -17.56 -15.65
N TRP A 517 -1.91 -18.24 -14.65
CA TRP A 517 -2.62 -17.55 -13.59
C TRP A 517 -2.65 -18.33 -12.28
N TYR A 518 -2.84 -17.56 -11.21
CA TYR A 518 -3.17 -18.04 -9.89
C TYR A 518 -4.56 -17.48 -9.54
N SER A 519 -5.49 -18.37 -9.18
CA SER A 519 -6.85 -18.02 -8.74
C SER A 519 -6.92 -18.18 -7.23
N LEU A 520 -7.37 -17.15 -6.52
CA LEU A 520 -7.52 -17.14 -5.07
C LEU A 520 -9.00 -16.94 -4.72
N GLU A 521 -9.51 -17.79 -3.85
CA GLU A 521 -10.91 -17.80 -3.40
C GLU A 521 -11.03 -18.24 -1.95
N GLY A 522 -12.06 -17.78 -1.24
CA GLY A 522 -12.39 -18.26 0.09
C GLY A 522 -13.06 -19.64 0.05
N GLU A 523 -13.08 -20.32 1.19
CA GLU A 523 -13.91 -21.49 1.42
C GLU A 523 -15.20 -21.08 2.13
N ASN A 524 -16.31 -21.82 1.87
CA ASN A 524 -17.65 -21.54 2.40
C ASN A 524 -18.21 -20.15 1.98
N ASP A 525 -19.49 -19.90 2.21
CA ASP A 525 -20.19 -18.62 2.01
C ASP A 525 -19.75 -17.82 0.77
N ASN A 526 -19.39 -18.49 -0.31
CA ASN A 526 -18.79 -17.90 -1.52
C ASN A 526 -17.53 -17.07 -1.25
N GLY A 527 -16.84 -17.30 -0.11
CA GLY A 527 -15.63 -16.62 0.30
C GLY A 527 -15.83 -15.30 1.05
N GLU A 528 -17.06 -14.87 1.30
CA GLU A 528 -17.35 -13.56 1.91
C GLU A 528 -16.82 -13.44 3.34
N PHE A 529 -16.97 -14.47 4.17
CA PHE A 529 -16.48 -14.49 5.55
C PHE A 529 -15.44 -15.58 5.81
N SER A 530 -14.97 -16.24 4.78
CA SER A 530 -14.02 -17.34 4.94
C SER A 530 -12.73 -16.88 5.60
N ARG A 531 -12.33 -17.55 6.67
CA ARG A 531 -10.99 -17.39 7.27
C ARG A 531 -9.92 -18.20 6.54
N LYS A 532 -10.32 -18.90 5.47
CA LYS A 532 -9.45 -19.70 4.62
C LYS A 532 -9.37 -19.12 3.22
N VAL A 533 -8.29 -19.44 2.55
CA VAL A 533 -8.10 -19.16 1.12
C VAL A 533 -7.60 -20.41 0.41
N LYS A 534 -8.13 -20.66 -0.78
CA LYS A 534 -7.59 -21.62 -1.74
C LYS A 534 -6.82 -20.88 -2.83
N VAL A 535 -5.73 -21.48 -3.28
CA VAL A 535 -4.95 -21.02 -4.43
C VAL A 535 -4.95 -22.14 -5.46
N ASN A 536 -5.52 -21.90 -6.63
CA ASN A 536 -5.73 -22.90 -7.67
C ASN A 536 -6.39 -24.19 -7.16
N GLY A 537 -7.29 -24.08 -6.19
CA GLY A 537 -7.98 -25.20 -5.55
C GLY A 537 -7.22 -25.85 -4.38
N SER A 538 -5.93 -25.52 -4.17
CA SER A 538 -5.17 -25.97 -3.00
C SER A 538 -5.49 -25.09 -1.80
N GLY A 539 -5.80 -25.67 -0.65
CA GLY A 539 -6.21 -24.96 0.58
C GLY A 539 -5.60 -25.59 1.83
N THR A 540 -6.27 -25.42 2.96
CA THR A 540 -5.86 -25.97 4.25
C THR A 540 -7.00 -26.75 4.92
N SER A 541 -6.65 -27.81 5.66
CA SER A 541 -7.58 -28.51 6.54
C SER A 541 -7.82 -27.78 7.86
N ASN A 542 -6.98 -26.78 8.22
CA ASN A 542 -7.11 -26.01 9.45
C ASN A 542 -8.33 -25.08 9.41
N LEU A 543 -8.68 -24.49 10.55
CA LEU A 543 -9.82 -23.57 10.65
C LEU A 543 -9.56 -22.21 9.97
N ALA A 544 -8.32 -21.85 9.72
CA ALA A 544 -7.91 -20.61 9.06
C ALA A 544 -6.62 -20.81 8.26
N GLY A 545 -6.29 -19.84 7.39
CA GLY A 545 -5.06 -19.83 6.59
C GLY A 545 -5.28 -20.26 5.14
N GLY A 546 -4.26 -20.85 4.53
CA GLY A 546 -4.26 -21.31 3.14
C GLY A 546 -3.25 -22.42 2.92
N PRO A 547 -2.86 -22.71 1.67
CA PRO A 547 -1.94 -23.79 1.37
C PRO A 547 -0.54 -23.53 1.96
N THR A 548 0.03 -24.52 2.64
CA THR A 548 1.37 -24.39 3.25
C THR A 548 2.49 -24.38 2.20
N ASP A 549 2.26 -24.97 1.04
CA ASP A 549 3.16 -25.05 -0.11
C ASP A 549 2.98 -23.89 -1.10
N TYR A 550 2.35 -22.78 -0.68
CA TYR A 550 1.99 -21.64 -1.53
C TYR A 550 3.13 -21.14 -2.43
N ALA A 551 4.37 -21.18 -1.95
CA ALA A 551 5.55 -20.69 -2.67
C ALA A 551 5.96 -21.57 -3.86
N THR A 552 5.53 -22.83 -3.88
CA THR A 552 5.86 -23.84 -4.91
C THR A 552 4.67 -24.28 -5.74
N LEU A 553 3.49 -23.73 -5.49
CA LEU A 553 2.28 -24.02 -6.25
C LEU A 553 2.49 -23.73 -7.74
N LYS A 554 2.05 -24.67 -8.58
CA LYS A 554 2.03 -24.47 -10.02
C LYS A 554 0.94 -23.49 -10.44
N ALA A 555 1.24 -22.63 -11.40
CA ALA A 555 0.24 -21.83 -12.05
C ALA A 555 -0.70 -22.71 -12.90
N LYS A 556 -1.93 -22.27 -13.11
CA LYS A 556 -2.76 -22.74 -14.22
C LYS A 556 -2.29 -22.07 -15.51
N SER A 557 -2.50 -22.70 -16.67
CA SER A 557 -2.04 -22.14 -17.94
C SER A 557 -2.91 -22.57 -19.11
N ALA A 558 -2.99 -21.71 -20.14
CA ALA A 558 -3.60 -22.01 -21.43
C ALA A 558 -2.87 -21.28 -22.57
N ILE A 559 -3.18 -21.68 -23.82
CA ILE A 559 -2.63 -21.07 -25.02
C ILE A 559 -3.41 -19.80 -25.40
N THR A 560 -2.74 -18.82 -25.98
CA THR A 560 -3.31 -17.50 -26.33
C THR A 560 -4.12 -17.48 -27.61
N THR A 561 -3.97 -18.49 -28.49
CA THR A 561 -4.58 -18.53 -29.84
C THR A 561 -6.11 -18.47 -29.85
N ASN A 562 -6.76 -18.91 -28.75
CA ASN A 562 -8.22 -18.92 -28.63
C ASN A 562 -8.78 -17.75 -27.78
N GLY A 563 -7.99 -16.70 -27.58
CA GLY A 563 -8.29 -15.61 -26.65
C GLY A 563 -7.81 -15.92 -25.22
N MET A 564 -7.59 -14.88 -24.43
CA MET A 564 -7.11 -15.03 -23.05
C MET A 564 -8.31 -14.89 -22.10
N ARG A 565 -8.98 -16.01 -21.81
CA ARG A 565 -10.18 -16.04 -21.00
C ARG A 565 -9.93 -16.79 -19.69
N LEU A 566 -10.63 -16.37 -18.65
CA LEU A 566 -10.62 -17.03 -17.35
C LEU A 566 -11.88 -16.68 -16.54
N THR A 567 -12.06 -17.36 -15.41
CA THR A 567 -13.10 -17.06 -14.43
C THR A 567 -12.46 -16.48 -13.18
N ILE A 568 -12.95 -15.31 -12.73
CA ILE A 568 -12.61 -14.75 -11.43
C ILE A 568 -13.66 -15.29 -10.44
N PRO A 569 -13.26 -16.02 -9.38
CA PRO A 569 -14.20 -16.57 -8.41
C PRO A 569 -15.07 -15.50 -7.72
N ALA A 570 -16.19 -15.90 -7.15
CA ALA A 570 -16.96 -15.06 -6.24
C ALA A 570 -16.08 -14.61 -5.07
N TRP A 571 -16.11 -13.33 -4.72
CA TRP A 571 -15.24 -12.76 -3.68
C TRP A 571 -13.79 -13.27 -3.79
N GLY A 572 -13.26 -13.26 -5.01
CA GLY A 572 -11.95 -13.83 -5.31
C GLY A 572 -11.09 -12.92 -6.16
N SER A 573 -9.87 -13.35 -6.40
CA SER A 573 -8.93 -12.67 -7.28
C SER A 573 -8.21 -13.64 -8.21
N VAL A 574 -7.71 -13.10 -9.33
CA VAL A 574 -6.83 -13.81 -10.25
C VAL A 574 -5.62 -12.96 -10.56
N CYS A 575 -4.44 -13.52 -10.34
CA CYS A 575 -3.17 -12.93 -10.73
C CYS A 575 -2.70 -13.62 -12.01
N MET A 576 -2.79 -12.92 -13.14
CA MET A 576 -2.49 -13.45 -14.49
C MET A 576 -1.16 -12.90 -14.98
N LEU A 577 -0.38 -13.79 -15.60
CA LEU A 577 0.91 -13.49 -16.26
C LEU A 577 0.78 -13.81 -17.75
N ILE A 578 1.32 -12.96 -18.62
CA ILE A 578 1.22 -13.13 -20.07
C ILE A 578 2.63 -13.04 -20.67
N ASP A 579 2.99 -14.09 -21.41
CA ASP A 579 4.28 -14.14 -22.07
C ASP A 579 4.31 -13.21 -23.29
N LYS A 580 5.51 -12.82 -23.72
CA LYS A 580 5.73 -12.05 -24.94
C LYS A 580 6.21 -12.94 -26.08
N LYS A 581 5.93 -12.51 -27.30
CA LYS A 581 6.47 -13.13 -28.51
C LYS A 581 7.91 -12.66 -28.76
#